data_767b75ae18f4c859893b8929c635ed97
#
_entry.id   767b75ae18f4c859893b8929c635ed97
#
_cell.length_a   1.000
_cell.length_b   1.000
_cell.length_c   1.000
_cell.angle_alpha   90.00
_cell.angle_beta   90.00
_cell.angle_gamma   90.00
#
_symmetry.space_group_name_H-M   'P 1'
#
loop_
_entity.id
_entity.type
_entity.pdbx_description
1 polymer ?
#
loop_
_entity_poly.entity_id
_entity_poly.type
_entity_poly.pdbx_seq_one_letter_code
_entity_poly.pdbx_strand_id
1 'polypeptide(L)'
;MTQLRIGAVLWSQATDWAGFLSAAQRADDLGYDSIWTWDHLYAIFGEPDQPIVEGYTALAGLALGTEKADIGLLVGANTFRNPGLIAKSVITIDHMSGGRAILGLGGAWFGLEHTAFGIDFGTGFGQRLDWMDEATAAIRSLLDGKTVSSDGKGRYDFRDLHLNPLPVQEHLPIMIGGSGEKKTLRTVAAYADQWNAFGSPETLAHKDDVLRSHCEDVGRNHEEIERTVGAKIVIRDTEAEARRVLEDLMEHNRTPLANIEDDETFWVGTSDEMTERLLAYREVGFHTVLVEMPAPYDRETMDKLVEVVRPAVDSAS
;
A
#
# COMPACT_ATOMS: atom_id res chain seq x y z
N MET A 1 -10.05 23.11 -2.02
CA MET A 1 -8.76 22.40 -2.16
C MET A 1 -8.93 21.01 -1.61
N THR A 2 -8.21 20.03 -2.13
CA THR A 2 -8.30 18.64 -1.67
C THR A 2 -7.64 18.51 -0.29
N GLN A 3 -8.36 17.96 0.69
CA GLN A 3 -7.87 17.72 2.04
C GLN A 3 -6.76 16.66 2.02
N LEU A 4 -5.76 16.75 2.93
CA LEU A 4 -4.75 15.74 3.11
C LEU A 4 -5.37 14.44 3.64
N ARG A 5 -5.18 13.34 2.91
CA ARG A 5 -5.55 12.00 3.36
C ARG A 5 -4.34 11.29 3.96
N ILE A 6 -4.54 10.57 5.05
CA ILE A 6 -3.47 9.84 5.75
C ILE A 6 -3.88 8.39 5.92
N GLY A 7 -3.10 7.49 5.36
CA GLY A 7 -3.24 6.04 5.60
C GLY A 7 -2.17 5.53 6.58
N ALA A 8 -2.56 4.64 7.48
CA ALA A 8 -1.63 3.92 8.36
C ALA A 8 -1.24 2.59 7.73
N VAL A 9 0.05 2.39 7.45
CA VAL A 9 0.59 1.12 6.97
C VAL A 9 1.28 0.41 8.14
N LEU A 10 0.56 -0.49 8.77
CA LEU A 10 1.05 -1.20 9.94
C LEU A 10 1.97 -2.34 9.51
N TRP A 11 3.23 -2.33 9.95
CA TRP A 11 4.14 -3.43 9.70
C TRP A 11 3.62 -4.69 10.40
N SER A 12 3.36 -5.73 9.64
CA SER A 12 2.84 -7.01 10.15
C SER A 12 3.92 -7.90 10.78
N GLN A 13 5.17 -7.44 10.82
CA GLN A 13 6.31 -8.13 11.42
C GLN A 13 6.62 -7.63 12.84
N ALA A 14 7.41 -8.42 13.59
CA ALA A 14 7.91 -8.11 14.93
C ALA A 14 6.81 -7.75 15.95
N THR A 15 5.61 -8.27 15.77
CA THR A 15 4.42 -8.02 16.59
C THR A 15 3.62 -9.29 16.80
N ASP A 16 2.68 -9.25 17.75
CA ASP A 16 1.62 -10.24 17.86
C ASP A 16 0.29 -9.68 17.33
N TRP A 17 -0.70 -10.57 17.20
CA TRP A 17 -2.01 -10.17 16.70
C TRP A 17 -2.70 -9.10 17.56
N ALA A 18 -2.55 -9.16 18.87
CA ALA A 18 -3.20 -8.22 19.78
C ALA A 18 -2.63 -6.81 19.63
N GLY A 19 -1.30 -6.67 19.57
CA GLY A 19 -0.61 -5.41 19.31
C GLY A 19 -0.95 -4.82 17.94
N PHE A 20 -0.93 -5.68 16.91
CA PHE A 20 -1.28 -5.28 15.53
C PHE A 20 -2.72 -4.76 15.44
N LEU A 21 -3.70 -5.52 15.98
CA LEU A 21 -5.10 -5.10 15.97
C LEU A 21 -5.34 -3.83 16.79
N SER A 22 -4.69 -3.70 17.96
CA SER A 22 -4.81 -2.48 18.78
C SER A 22 -4.29 -1.23 18.05
N ALA A 23 -3.22 -1.35 17.27
CA ALA A 23 -2.73 -0.24 16.47
C ALA A 23 -3.71 0.13 15.35
N ALA A 24 -4.31 -0.86 14.68
CA ALA A 24 -5.32 -0.62 13.66
C ALA A 24 -6.56 0.07 14.23
N GLN A 25 -7.08 -0.39 15.37
CA GLN A 25 -8.20 0.25 16.07
C GLN A 25 -7.89 1.68 16.46
N ARG A 26 -6.66 1.95 16.95
CA ARG A 26 -6.25 3.32 17.24
C ARG A 26 -6.23 4.20 15.99
N ALA A 27 -5.70 3.71 14.88
CA ALA A 27 -5.72 4.46 13.61
C ALA A 27 -7.17 4.79 13.17
N ASP A 28 -8.07 3.80 13.26
CA ASP A 28 -9.49 3.96 12.95
C ASP A 28 -10.19 4.98 13.86
N ASP A 29 -9.91 4.94 15.17
CA ASP A 29 -10.45 5.87 16.16
C ASP A 29 -9.96 7.30 15.95
N LEU A 30 -8.68 7.48 15.61
CA LEU A 30 -8.07 8.77 15.30
C LEU A 30 -8.57 9.37 13.97
N GLY A 31 -9.24 8.59 13.13
CA GLY A 31 -9.76 9.04 11.84
C GLY A 31 -8.71 9.05 10.73
N TYR A 32 -7.82 8.06 10.70
CA TYR A 32 -7.05 7.76 9.49
C TYR A 32 -8.00 7.37 8.37
N ASP A 33 -7.68 7.80 7.15
CA ASP A 33 -8.55 7.56 5.98
C ASP A 33 -8.47 6.10 5.53
N SER A 34 -7.33 5.43 5.76
CA SER A 34 -7.13 4.03 5.38
C SER A 34 -6.11 3.33 6.28
N ILE A 35 -6.24 2.01 6.39
CA ILE A 35 -5.35 1.13 7.14
C ILE A 35 -4.85 0.03 6.22
N TRP A 36 -3.53 -0.10 6.15
CA TRP A 36 -2.84 -1.00 5.26
C TRP A 36 -1.92 -1.93 6.03
N THR A 37 -1.61 -3.08 5.44
CA THR A 37 -0.53 -3.95 5.91
C THR A 37 0.16 -4.63 4.74
N TRP A 38 1.20 -5.40 4.99
CA TRP A 38 1.99 -6.06 3.97
C TRP A 38 1.45 -7.45 3.59
N ASP A 39 1.85 -7.91 2.41
CA ASP A 39 1.66 -9.28 1.95
C ASP A 39 3.02 -9.97 1.83
N HIS A 40 3.70 -10.13 2.97
CA HIS A 40 4.96 -10.86 3.07
C HIS A 40 4.81 -12.12 3.94
N LEU A 41 5.65 -13.12 3.67
CA LEU A 41 5.68 -14.42 4.38
C LEU A 41 6.89 -14.54 5.31
N TYR A 42 7.85 -13.63 5.17
CA TYR A 42 9.01 -13.42 6.03
C TYR A 42 9.15 -11.94 6.34
N ALA A 43 9.76 -11.62 7.49
CA ALA A 43 10.10 -10.24 7.82
C ALA A 43 11.07 -9.66 6.78
N ILE A 44 10.83 -8.42 6.36
CA ILE A 44 11.63 -7.72 5.33
C ILE A 44 12.59 -6.69 5.92
N PHE A 45 12.47 -6.42 7.21
CA PHE A 45 13.41 -5.61 7.98
C PHE A 45 14.02 -6.46 9.09
N GLY A 46 15.33 -6.40 9.26
CA GLY A 46 16.08 -7.21 10.20
C GLY A 46 16.13 -8.70 9.82
N GLU A 47 16.06 -9.57 10.82
CA GLU A 47 16.14 -11.02 10.62
C GLU A 47 14.84 -11.58 10.03
N PRO A 48 14.89 -12.37 8.95
CA PRO A 48 13.68 -12.86 8.27
C PRO A 48 12.80 -13.79 9.11
N ASP A 49 13.34 -14.41 10.15
CA ASP A 49 12.62 -15.36 11.03
C ASP A 49 11.79 -14.70 12.12
N GLN A 50 11.72 -13.37 12.15
CA GLN A 50 10.85 -12.65 13.07
C GLN A 50 9.38 -13.01 12.82
N PRO A 51 8.51 -12.95 13.85
CA PRO A 51 7.08 -13.14 13.68
C PRO A 51 6.52 -12.20 12.59
N ILE A 52 5.72 -12.74 11.71
CA ILE A 52 4.95 -11.98 10.71
C ILE A 52 3.59 -12.65 10.48
N VAL A 53 2.53 -11.87 10.31
CA VAL A 53 1.20 -12.41 10.01
C VAL A 53 0.92 -12.34 8.51
N GLU A 54 0.19 -13.34 8.00
CA GLU A 54 -0.16 -13.44 6.57
C GLU A 54 -1.16 -12.36 6.17
N GLY A 55 -0.92 -11.71 5.02
CA GLY A 55 -1.57 -10.47 4.62
C GLY A 55 -3.09 -10.54 4.49
N TYR A 56 -3.64 -11.45 3.68
CA TYR A 56 -5.10 -11.53 3.47
C TYR A 56 -5.86 -12.02 4.70
N THR A 57 -5.26 -12.91 5.50
CA THR A 57 -5.84 -13.36 6.77
C THR A 57 -5.88 -12.21 7.78
N ALA A 58 -4.79 -11.42 7.86
CA ALA A 58 -4.76 -10.21 8.69
C ALA A 58 -5.78 -9.17 8.22
N LEU A 59 -5.89 -8.95 6.90
CA LEU A 59 -6.85 -8.01 6.34
C LEU A 59 -8.31 -8.39 6.65
N ALA A 60 -8.65 -9.69 6.67
CA ALA A 60 -9.95 -10.17 7.12
C ALA A 60 -10.20 -9.85 8.60
N GLY A 61 -9.15 -9.97 9.44
CA GLY A 61 -9.21 -9.56 10.85
C GLY A 61 -9.42 -8.04 11.01
N LEU A 62 -8.73 -7.22 10.21
CA LEU A 62 -8.92 -5.76 10.19
C LEU A 62 -10.33 -5.38 9.74
N ALA A 63 -10.90 -6.08 8.75
CA ALA A 63 -12.26 -5.84 8.28
C ALA A 63 -13.32 -5.92 9.40
N LEU A 64 -13.11 -6.82 10.35
CA LEU A 64 -14.01 -7.01 11.50
C LEU A 64 -13.60 -6.19 12.73
N GLY A 65 -12.35 -5.79 12.80
CA GLY A 65 -11.77 -5.09 13.97
C GLY A 65 -11.75 -3.57 13.86
N THR A 66 -12.13 -3.00 12.70
CA THR A 66 -12.22 -1.56 12.42
C THR A 66 -13.58 -1.20 11.83
N GLU A 67 -13.99 0.07 11.88
CA GLU A 67 -15.35 0.48 11.52
C GLU A 67 -15.42 1.53 10.41
N LYS A 68 -14.39 2.38 10.24
CA LYS A 68 -14.46 3.60 9.42
C LYS A 68 -13.45 3.62 8.28
N ALA A 69 -12.19 3.34 8.57
CA ALA A 69 -11.10 3.44 7.61
C ALA A 69 -11.23 2.41 6.49
N ASP A 70 -10.87 2.80 5.27
CA ASP A 70 -10.66 1.85 4.19
C ASP A 70 -9.52 0.89 4.54
N ILE A 71 -9.54 -0.33 4.02
CA ILE A 71 -8.55 -1.36 4.36
C ILE A 71 -7.97 -2.02 3.11
N GLY A 72 -6.66 -2.26 3.10
CA GLY A 72 -5.99 -2.87 1.96
C GLY A 72 -4.62 -3.49 2.28
N LEU A 73 -4.05 -4.18 1.31
CA LEU A 73 -2.64 -4.59 1.34
C LEU A 73 -1.80 -3.56 0.57
N LEU A 74 -0.69 -3.12 1.14
CA LEU A 74 0.29 -2.26 0.49
C LEU A 74 1.61 -3.02 0.30
N VAL A 75 1.72 -3.82 -0.76
CA VAL A 75 0.70 -4.23 -1.71
C VAL A 75 0.71 -5.76 -1.79
N GLY A 76 -0.42 -6.36 -2.19
CA GLY A 76 -0.52 -7.79 -2.41
C GLY A 76 0.49 -8.28 -3.46
N ALA A 77 1.20 -9.36 -3.17
CA ALA A 77 2.16 -9.96 -4.10
C ALA A 77 1.43 -10.76 -5.19
N ASN A 78 1.46 -10.26 -6.42
CA ASN A 78 0.80 -10.91 -7.56
C ASN A 78 1.22 -12.38 -7.79
N THR A 79 2.43 -12.73 -7.36
CA THR A 79 3.00 -14.07 -7.54
C THR A 79 2.49 -15.12 -6.55
N PHE A 80 1.95 -14.71 -5.39
CA PHE A 80 1.59 -15.65 -4.33
C PHE A 80 0.30 -16.42 -4.60
N ARG A 81 -0.63 -15.83 -5.36
CA ARG A 81 -1.98 -16.39 -5.53
C ARG A 81 -2.46 -16.26 -6.97
N ASN A 82 -3.39 -17.13 -7.35
CA ASN A 82 -4.11 -16.99 -8.61
C ASN A 82 -4.98 -15.71 -8.59
N PRO A 83 -5.03 -14.91 -9.67
CA PRO A 83 -5.81 -13.66 -9.72
C PRO A 83 -7.30 -13.82 -9.42
N GLY A 84 -7.92 -14.93 -9.85
CA GLY A 84 -9.30 -15.24 -9.51
C GLY A 84 -9.50 -15.46 -8.01
N LEU A 85 -8.52 -16.05 -7.33
CA LEU A 85 -8.54 -16.20 -5.87
C LEU A 85 -8.32 -14.86 -5.17
N ILE A 86 -7.42 -14.01 -5.68
CA ILE A 86 -7.22 -12.65 -5.18
C ILE A 86 -8.54 -11.87 -5.24
N ALA A 87 -9.18 -11.83 -6.41
CA ALA A 87 -10.47 -11.15 -6.59
C ALA A 87 -11.55 -11.72 -5.64
N LYS A 88 -11.63 -13.04 -5.50
CA LYS A 88 -12.57 -13.69 -4.58
C LYS A 88 -12.31 -13.33 -3.12
N SER A 89 -11.05 -13.27 -2.70
CA SER A 89 -10.66 -12.91 -1.33
C SER A 89 -11.02 -11.47 -1.02
N VAL A 90 -10.68 -10.52 -1.91
CA VAL A 90 -10.97 -9.10 -1.66
C VAL A 90 -12.47 -8.81 -1.66
N ILE A 91 -13.27 -9.49 -2.52
CA ILE A 91 -14.74 -9.39 -2.47
C ILE A 91 -15.27 -9.87 -1.11
N THR A 92 -14.72 -10.96 -0.58
CA THR A 92 -15.11 -11.46 0.74
C THR A 92 -14.80 -10.46 1.83
N ILE A 93 -13.61 -9.86 1.79
CA ILE A 93 -13.18 -8.82 2.73
C ILE A 93 -14.05 -7.55 2.59
N ASP A 94 -14.45 -7.22 1.37
CA ASP A 94 -15.36 -6.10 1.09
C ASP A 94 -16.72 -6.32 1.79
N HIS A 95 -17.27 -7.51 1.69
CA HIS A 95 -18.48 -7.88 2.44
C HIS A 95 -18.27 -7.86 3.97
N MET A 96 -17.13 -8.35 4.46
CA MET A 96 -16.82 -8.36 5.90
C MET A 96 -16.68 -6.95 6.47
N SER A 97 -16.12 -6.03 5.69
CA SER A 97 -15.89 -4.63 6.09
C SER A 97 -17.07 -3.69 5.81
N GLY A 98 -18.11 -4.17 5.10
CA GLY A 98 -19.24 -3.34 4.70
C GLY A 98 -18.89 -2.33 3.60
N GLY A 99 -18.02 -2.69 2.67
CA GLY A 99 -17.67 -1.87 1.50
C GLY A 99 -16.46 -0.94 1.71
N ARG A 100 -15.45 -1.37 2.51
CA ARG A 100 -14.23 -0.58 2.78
C ARG A 100 -12.96 -1.22 2.20
N ALA A 101 -13.05 -2.30 1.42
CA ALA A 101 -11.87 -2.95 0.89
C ALA A 101 -11.28 -2.20 -0.31
N ILE A 102 -9.95 -2.11 -0.34
CA ILE A 102 -9.15 -1.67 -1.50
C ILE A 102 -8.23 -2.84 -1.89
N LEU A 103 -8.24 -3.22 -3.17
CA LEU A 103 -7.31 -4.22 -3.66
C LEU A 103 -5.96 -3.57 -3.95
N GLY A 104 -4.96 -3.80 -3.13
CA GLY A 104 -3.57 -3.44 -3.45
C GLY A 104 -2.85 -4.57 -4.18
N LEU A 105 -2.10 -4.27 -5.26
CA LEU A 105 -1.36 -5.26 -6.03
C LEU A 105 0.00 -4.73 -6.49
N GLY A 106 1.02 -5.60 -6.50
CA GLY A 106 2.38 -5.30 -6.93
C GLY A 106 3.10 -6.50 -7.56
N GLY A 107 4.22 -6.23 -8.23
CA GLY A 107 4.99 -7.22 -9.00
C GLY A 107 5.81 -8.20 -8.16
N ALA A 108 5.79 -8.14 -6.85
CA ALA A 108 6.64 -8.86 -5.90
C ALA A 108 8.15 -8.61 -6.11
N TRP A 109 8.94 -8.65 -5.03
CA TRP A 109 10.37 -8.35 -5.10
C TRP A 109 11.23 -9.24 -4.19
N PHE A 110 10.67 -9.77 -3.10
CA PHE A 110 11.44 -10.50 -2.08
C PHE A 110 11.56 -11.98 -2.45
N GLY A 111 12.69 -12.36 -3.03
CA GLY A 111 12.92 -13.70 -3.57
C GLY A 111 13.07 -14.80 -2.52
N LEU A 112 13.47 -14.46 -1.27
CA LEU A 112 13.66 -15.42 -0.19
C LEU A 112 12.37 -16.21 0.10
N GLU A 113 11.25 -15.51 0.25
CA GLU A 113 9.95 -16.11 0.55
C GLU A 113 9.46 -17.01 -0.60
N HIS A 114 9.68 -16.59 -1.86
CA HIS A 114 9.33 -17.42 -3.02
C HIS A 114 10.10 -18.73 -3.03
N THR A 115 11.41 -18.68 -2.78
CA THR A 115 12.26 -19.87 -2.72
C THR A 115 11.83 -20.78 -1.58
N ALA A 116 11.62 -20.25 -0.39
CA ALA A 116 11.30 -21.02 0.81
C ALA A 116 9.91 -21.70 0.72
N PHE A 117 8.93 -21.02 0.15
CA PHE A 117 7.55 -21.53 0.00
C PHE A 117 7.35 -22.30 -1.31
N GLY A 118 8.37 -22.40 -2.19
CA GLY A 118 8.25 -23.06 -3.49
C GLY A 118 7.32 -22.33 -4.46
N ILE A 119 7.20 -21.00 -4.34
CA ILE A 119 6.37 -20.16 -5.19
C ILE A 119 7.20 -19.71 -6.40
N ASP A 120 6.64 -19.82 -7.60
CA ASP A 120 7.29 -19.39 -8.82
C ASP A 120 7.55 -17.88 -8.83
N PHE A 121 8.84 -17.52 -8.88
CA PHE A 121 9.29 -16.11 -8.90
C PHE A 121 9.60 -15.61 -10.32
N GLY A 122 9.42 -16.46 -11.31
CA GLY A 122 9.73 -16.13 -12.70
C GLY A 122 11.24 -15.95 -12.95
N THR A 123 11.56 -15.55 -14.18
CA THR A 123 12.94 -15.36 -14.65
C THR A 123 13.49 -13.97 -14.38
N GLY A 124 12.65 -13.02 -13.92
CA GLY A 124 13.05 -11.64 -13.63
C GLY A 124 11.88 -10.71 -13.40
N PHE A 125 12.20 -9.49 -12.92
CA PHE A 125 11.20 -8.50 -12.54
C PHE A 125 10.28 -8.12 -13.70
N GLY A 126 10.83 -7.97 -14.92
CA GLY A 126 10.05 -7.63 -16.10
C GLY A 126 8.95 -8.65 -16.42
N GLN A 127 9.21 -9.96 -16.21
CA GLN A 127 8.21 -11.01 -16.40
C GLN A 127 7.12 -10.94 -15.33
N ARG A 128 7.48 -10.70 -14.07
CA ARG A 128 6.50 -10.54 -13.00
C ARG A 128 5.56 -9.35 -13.23
N LEU A 129 6.05 -8.27 -13.85
CA LEU A 129 5.22 -7.15 -14.25
C LEU A 129 4.28 -7.49 -15.41
N ASP A 130 4.69 -8.35 -16.36
CA ASP A 130 3.78 -8.86 -17.40
C ASP A 130 2.67 -9.73 -16.78
N TRP A 131 3.02 -10.56 -15.81
CA TRP A 131 2.04 -11.34 -15.05
C TRP A 131 1.08 -10.48 -14.23
N MET A 132 1.58 -9.36 -13.66
CA MET A 132 0.76 -8.41 -12.92
C MET A 132 -0.22 -7.68 -13.84
N ASP A 133 0.20 -7.29 -15.03
CA ASP A 133 -0.67 -6.64 -16.02
C ASP A 133 -1.83 -7.58 -16.42
N GLU A 134 -1.51 -8.82 -16.79
CA GLU A 134 -2.51 -9.86 -17.11
C GLU A 134 -3.46 -10.12 -15.92
N ALA A 135 -2.91 -10.24 -14.71
CA ALA A 135 -3.69 -10.46 -13.49
C ALA A 135 -4.63 -9.30 -13.21
N THR A 136 -4.15 -8.06 -13.31
CA THR A 136 -4.93 -6.86 -13.01
C THR A 136 -6.10 -6.70 -13.99
N ALA A 137 -5.87 -6.96 -15.27
CA ALA A 137 -6.92 -6.97 -16.29
C ALA A 137 -8.03 -7.99 -15.99
N ALA A 138 -7.64 -9.21 -15.60
CA ALA A 138 -8.59 -10.26 -15.23
C ALA A 138 -9.34 -9.89 -13.94
N ILE A 139 -8.64 -9.42 -12.91
CA ILE A 139 -9.22 -8.99 -11.63
C ILE A 139 -10.24 -7.86 -11.86
N ARG A 140 -9.89 -6.80 -12.59
CA ARG A 140 -10.82 -5.70 -12.87
C ARG A 140 -12.11 -6.22 -13.53
N SER A 141 -11.96 -7.08 -14.53
CA SER A 141 -13.11 -7.69 -15.20
C SER A 141 -13.98 -8.52 -14.25
N LEU A 142 -13.38 -9.29 -13.37
CA LEU A 142 -14.09 -10.11 -12.36
C LEU A 142 -14.81 -9.24 -11.31
N LEU A 143 -14.17 -8.16 -10.86
CA LEU A 143 -14.78 -7.20 -9.92
C LEU A 143 -15.97 -6.46 -10.55
N ASP A 144 -15.92 -6.22 -11.87
CA ASP A 144 -17.03 -5.64 -12.66
C ASP A 144 -18.14 -6.66 -12.99
N GLY A 145 -18.08 -7.88 -12.45
CA GLY A 145 -19.09 -8.93 -12.69
C GLY A 145 -19.03 -9.60 -14.05
N LYS A 146 -17.94 -9.41 -14.80
CA LYS A 146 -17.74 -10.04 -16.11
C LYS A 146 -17.22 -11.47 -15.96
N THR A 147 -17.49 -12.31 -16.95
CA THR A 147 -16.88 -13.65 -17.09
C THR A 147 -15.55 -13.54 -17.80
N VAL A 148 -14.52 -14.20 -17.29
CA VAL A 148 -13.16 -14.20 -17.83
C VAL A 148 -12.76 -15.58 -18.31
N SER A 149 -12.28 -15.66 -19.54
CA SER A 149 -11.63 -16.85 -20.12
C SER A 149 -10.31 -16.46 -20.76
N SER A 150 -9.28 -17.29 -20.58
CA SER A 150 -7.96 -17.08 -21.14
C SER A 150 -7.86 -17.58 -22.59
N ASP A 151 -7.00 -16.96 -23.39
CA ASP A 151 -6.70 -17.42 -24.76
C ASP A 151 -5.57 -18.47 -24.83
N GLY A 152 -5.06 -18.90 -23.66
CA GLY A 152 -4.00 -19.89 -23.51
C GLY A 152 -2.59 -19.39 -23.83
N LYS A 153 -2.37 -18.08 -23.98
CA LYS A 153 -1.06 -17.47 -24.28
C LYS A 153 -0.38 -16.84 -23.07
N GLY A 154 -1.17 -16.47 -22.05
CA GLY A 154 -0.69 -15.85 -20.80
C GLY A 154 -0.23 -16.88 -19.78
N ARG A 155 0.08 -16.38 -18.56
CA ARG A 155 0.41 -17.19 -17.39
C ARG A 155 -0.82 -17.93 -16.83
N TYR A 156 -1.99 -17.30 -16.88
CA TYR A 156 -3.20 -17.77 -16.21
C TYR A 156 -4.16 -18.45 -17.20
N ASP A 157 -4.73 -19.59 -16.78
CA ASP A 157 -5.71 -20.36 -17.56
C ASP A 157 -7.07 -20.28 -16.87
N PHE A 158 -7.90 -19.32 -17.28
CA PHE A 158 -9.27 -19.16 -16.82
C PHE A 158 -10.25 -19.79 -17.83
N ARG A 159 -11.29 -20.45 -17.33
CA ARG A 159 -12.34 -21.10 -18.14
C ARG A 159 -13.69 -20.68 -17.60
N ASP A 160 -14.30 -19.70 -18.26
CA ASP A 160 -15.61 -19.14 -17.91
C ASP A 160 -15.71 -18.76 -16.42
N LEU A 161 -14.60 -18.21 -15.89
CA LEU A 161 -14.50 -17.78 -14.50
C LEU A 161 -15.40 -16.56 -14.28
N HIS A 162 -16.35 -16.69 -13.37
CA HIS A 162 -17.16 -15.58 -12.86
C HIS A 162 -17.23 -15.67 -11.34
N LEU A 163 -17.49 -14.54 -10.69
CA LEU A 163 -17.52 -14.47 -9.24
C LEU A 163 -18.94 -14.16 -8.73
N ASN A 164 -19.33 -14.82 -7.65
CA ASN A 164 -20.54 -14.56 -6.90
C ASN A 164 -20.25 -14.82 -5.40
N PRO A 165 -20.58 -13.90 -4.45
CA PRO A 165 -21.19 -12.58 -4.73
C PRO A 165 -20.26 -11.63 -5.49
N LEU A 166 -20.79 -10.52 -5.97
CA LEU A 166 -20.04 -9.35 -6.43
C LEU A 166 -19.66 -8.47 -5.22
N PRO A 167 -18.77 -7.47 -5.36
CA PRO A 167 -18.47 -6.53 -4.29
C PRO A 167 -19.73 -5.84 -3.74
N VAL A 168 -19.66 -5.39 -2.48
CA VAL A 168 -20.66 -4.49 -1.88
C VAL A 168 -20.53 -3.10 -2.51
N GLN A 169 -19.30 -2.66 -2.74
CA GLN A 169 -19.00 -1.41 -3.44
C GLN A 169 -19.44 -1.51 -4.91
N GLU A 170 -20.07 -0.45 -5.45
CA GLU A 170 -20.38 -0.36 -6.88
C GLU A 170 -19.12 -0.44 -7.74
N HIS A 171 -18.01 0.17 -7.22
CA HIS A 171 -16.68 0.11 -7.81
C HIS A 171 -15.66 -0.17 -6.70
N LEU A 172 -15.13 -1.40 -6.63
CA LEU A 172 -14.08 -1.75 -5.67
C LEU A 172 -12.73 -1.23 -6.20
N PRO A 173 -12.04 -0.31 -5.46
CA PRO A 173 -10.82 0.31 -5.96
C PRO A 173 -9.66 -0.67 -6.07
N ILE A 174 -8.81 -0.46 -7.08
CA ILE A 174 -7.53 -1.15 -7.26
C ILE A 174 -6.39 -0.15 -7.06
N MET A 175 -5.47 -0.45 -6.15
CA MET A 175 -4.20 0.25 -5.99
C MET A 175 -3.07 -0.57 -6.61
N ILE A 176 -2.23 0.07 -7.43
CA ILE A 176 -0.99 -0.52 -7.91
C ILE A 176 0.20 0.17 -7.23
N GLY A 177 1.08 -0.64 -6.63
CA GLY A 177 2.33 -0.17 -6.04
C GLY A 177 3.52 -0.30 -6.99
N GLY A 178 4.36 0.74 -7.00
CA GLY A 178 5.61 0.79 -7.77
C GLY A 178 5.66 1.90 -8.81
N SER A 179 6.87 2.20 -9.29
CA SER A 179 7.16 3.38 -10.12
C SER A 179 7.85 3.07 -11.45
N GLY A 180 7.76 1.82 -11.92
CA GLY A 180 8.36 1.38 -13.19
C GLY A 180 7.68 2.01 -14.41
N GLU A 181 8.37 2.92 -15.10
CA GLU A 181 7.81 3.78 -16.14
C GLU A 181 7.17 3.02 -17.31
N LYS A 182 7.80 1.92 -17.76
CA LYS A 182 7.38 1.24 -19.00
C LYS A 182 6.23 0.25 -18.81
N LYS A 183 6.13 -0.40 -17.66
CA LYS A 183 5.16 -1.47 -17.41
C LYS A 183 4.22 -1.10 -16.27
N THR A 184 4.76 -0.80 -15.07
CA THR A 184 3.93 -0.53 -13.90
C THR A 184 2.99 0.65 -14.15
N LEU A 185 3.51 1.80 -14.61
CA LEU A 185 2.67 2.98 -14.86
C LEU A 185 1.67 2.78 -16.01
N ARG A 186 1.99 1.92 -17.00
CA ARG A 186 1.02 1.51 -18.01
C ARG A 186 -0.13 0.70 -17.41
N THR A 187 0.16 -0.25 -16.52
CA THR A 187 -0.86 -1.01 -15.80
C THR A 187 -1.70 -0.10 -14.90
N VAL A 188 -1.06 0.88 -14.23
CA VAL A 188 -1.76 1.92 -13.44
C VAL A 188 -2.75 2.67 -14.33
N ALA A 189 -2.30 3.22 -15.46
CA ALA A 189 -3.13 3.97 -16.39
C ALA A 189 -4.33 3.17 -16.90
N ALA A 190 -4.14 1.87 -17.15
CA ALA A 190 -5.19 1.01 -17.70
C ALA A 190 -6.24 0.57 -16.68
N TYR A 191 -5.86 0.34 -15.41
CA TYR A 191 -6.71 -0.42 -14.49
C TYR A 191 -6.82 0.13 -13.07
N ALA A 192 -5.85 0.96 -12.60
CA ALA A 192 -5.80 1.34 -11.20
C ALA A 192 -6.63 2.59 -10.89
N ASP A 193 -7.22 2.63 -9.72
CA ASP A 193 -7.90 3.80 -9.15
C ASP A 193 -6.95 4.60 -8.26
N GLN A 194 -5.92 3.93 -7.73
CA GLN A 194 -4.89 4.51 -6.89
C GLN A 194 -3.50 4.03 -7.32
N TRP A 195 -2.54 4.91 -7.23
CA TRP A 195 -1.14 4.61 -7.47
C TRP A 195 -0.29 4.98 -6.27
N ASN A 196 0.50 4.01 -5.75
CA ASN A 196 1.45 4.25 -4.68
C ASN A 196 2.90 4.19 -5.17
N ALA A 197 3.69 5.18 -4.80
CA ALA A 197 5.13 5.23 -5.08
C ALA A 197 5.92 5.82 -3.91
N PHE A 198 7.24 5.63 -3.97
CA PHE A 198 8.23 6.23 -3.07
C PHE A 198 9.17 7.11 -3.90
N GLY A 199 9.66 8.19 -3.32
CA GLY A 199 10.62 9.10 -3.96
C GLY A 199 10.42 10.55 -3.55
N SER A 200 11.35 11.42 -3.93
CA SER A 200 11.25 12.87 -3.69
C SER A 200 10.12 13.50 -4.52
N PRO A 201 9.63 14.69 -4.16
CA PRO A 201 8.62 15.42 -4.96
C PRO A 201 9.00 15.55 -6.44
N GLU A 202 10.28 15.86 -6.74
CA GLU A 202 10.76 15.99 -8.12
C GLU A 202 10.70 14.66 -8.87
N THR A 203 11.11 13.57 -8.20
CA THR A 203 11.04 12.22 -8.78
C THR A 203 9.58 11.83 -9.07
N LEU A 204 8.68 12.10 -8.13
CA LEU A 204 7.28 11.74 -8.27
C LEU A 204 6.55 12.61 -9.30
N ALA A 205 6.90 13.90 -9.42
CA ALA A 205 6.40 14.76 -10.50
C ALA A 205 6.77 14.21 -11.88
N HIS A 206 8.03 13.81 -12.07
CA HIS A 206 8.45 13.17 -13.33
C HIS A 206 7.69 11.86 -13.60
N LYS A 207 7.47 11.01 -12.58
CA LYS A 207 6.72 9.76 -12.73
C LYS A 207 5.23 10.02 -13.04
N ASP A 208 4.66 11.08 -12.48
CA ASP A 208 3.29 11.50 -12.75
C ASP A 208 3.11 11.98 -14.20
N ASP A 209 4.11 12.70 -14.76
CA ASP A 209 4.11 13.07 -16.19
C ASP A 209 4.14 11.83 -17.10
N VAL A 210 4.93 10.80 -16.73
CA VAL A 210 4.94 9.53 -17.47
C VAL A 210 3.59 8.80 -17.34
N LEU A 211 2.98 8.80 -16.15
CA LEU A 211 1.64 8.24 -15.95
C LEU A 211 0.60 8.97 -16.82
N ARG A 212 0.65 10.30 -16.86
CA ARG A 212 -0.23 11.14 -17.69
C ARG A 212 -0.14 10.74 -19.17
N SER A 213 1.08 10.54 -19.69
CA SER A 213 1.28 10.09 -21.08
C SER A 213 0.65 8.70 -21.31
N HIS A 214 0.79 7.75 -20.38
CA HIS A 214 0.12 6.45 -20.50
C HIS A 214 -1.40 6.56 -20.41
N CYS A 215 -1.94 7.48 -19.63
CA CYS A 215 -3.38 7.74 -19.58
C CYS A 215 -3.90 8.28 -20.92
N GLU A 216 -3.16 9.20 -21.57
CA GLU A 216 -3.47 9.69 -22.91
C GLU A 216 -3.49 8.54 -23.94
N ASP A 217 -2.51 7.63 -23.89
CA ASP A 217 -2.43 6.47 -24.79
C ASP A 217 -3.65 5.52 -24.68
N VAL A 218 -4.25 5.41 -23.49
CA VAL A 218 -5.42 4.53 -23.24
C VAL A 218 -6.74 5.31 -23.23
N GLY A 219 -6.71 6.63 -23.41
CA GLY A 219 -7.90 7.48 -23.42
C GLY A 219 -8.59 7.65 -22.06
N ARG A 220 -7.81 7.62 -20.97
CA ARG A 220 -8.30 7.77 -19.59
C ARG A 220 -7.97 9.15 -19.04
N ASN A 221 -8.85 9.70 -18.23
CA ASN A 221 -8.55 10.92 -17.50
C ASN A 221 -7.58 10.62 -16.34
N HIS A 222 -6.38 11.21 -16.39
CA HIS A 222 -5.34 11.08 -15.38
C HIS A 222 -5.81 11.50 -13.98
N GLU A 223 -6.68 12.50 -13.86
CA GLU A 223 -7.20 13.00 -12.58
C GLU A 223 -8.14 12.00 -11.85
N GLU A 224 -8.56 10.93 -12.50
CA GLU A 224 -9.31 9.84 -11.88
C GLU A 224 -8.41 8.91 -11.03
N ILE A 225 -7.09 9.03 -11.14
CA ILE A 225 -6.13 8.20 -10.40
C ILE A 225 -5.64 8.97 -9.19
N GLU A 226 -5.94 8.48 -8.00
CA GLU A 226 -5.40 9.02 -6.74
C GLU A 226 -3.91 8.68 -6.64
N ARG A 227 -3.07 9.71 -6.49
CA ARG A 227 -1.61 9.57 -6.32
C ARG A 227 -1.27 9.58 -4.84
N THR A 228 -0.56 8.54 -4.37
CA THR A 228 -0.20 8.37 -2.97
C THR A 228 1.31 8.20 -2.81
N VAL A 229 1.87 8.83 -1.78
CA VAL A 229 3.29 8.66 -1.42
C VAL A 229 3.43 7.81 -0.17
N GLY A 230 4.36 6.84 -0.19
CA GLY A 230 4.74 6.05 0.98
C GLY A 230 5.88 6.70 1.74
N ALA A 231 5.82 6.72 3.08
CA ALA A 231 6.89 7.20 3.94
C ALA A 231 6.84 6.53 5.33
N LYS A 232 8.00 6.39 5.97
CA LYS A 232 8.15 5.99 7.36
C LYS A 232 8.36 7.26 8.19
N ILE A 233 7.41 7.60 9.06
CA ILE A 233 7.40 8.89 9.75
C ILE A 233 7.57 8.69 11.26
N VAL A 234 8.45 9.50 11.88
CA VAL A 234 8.59 9.61 13.33
C VAL A 234 8.62 11.09 13.73
N ILE A 235 7.69 11.50 14.58
CA ILE A 235 7.49 12.92 14.96
C ILE A 235 7.69 13.10 16.46
N ARG A 236 8.56 14.07 16.85
CA ARG A 236 8.71 14.56 18.23
C ARG A 236 8.84 16.09 18.22
N ASP A 237 8.97 16.68 19.41
CA ASP A 237 9.18 18.15 19.53
C ASP A 237 10.57 18.58 19.07
N THR A 238 11.53 17.65 19.04
CA THR A 238 12.88 17.85 18.51
C THR A 238 13.31 16.69 17.62
N GLU A 239 14.15 16.97 16.62
CA GLU A 239 14.75 15.96 15.75
C GLU A 239 15.52 14.89 16.56
N ALA A 240 16.25 15.32 17.61
CA ALA A 240 17.04 14.41 18.45
C ALA A 240 16.16 13.41 19.24
N GLU A 241 14.97 13.80 19.64
CA GLU A 241 14.00 12.89 20.28
C GLU A 241 13.37 11.95 19.24
N ALA A 242 12.99 12.49 18.09
CA ALA A 242 12.45 11.69 17.00
C ALA A 242 13.45 10.61 16.55
N ARG A 243 14.73 10.96 16.45
CA ARG A 243 15.81 10.03 16.09
C ARG A 243 15.98 8.91 17.13
N ARG A 244 15.92 9.22 18.42
CA ARG A 244 15.95 8.18 19.48
C ARG A 244 14.80 7.20 19.39
N VAL A 245 13.59 7.70 19.11
CA VAL A 245 12.43 6.82 18.91
C VAL A 245 12.59 5.95 17.67
N LEU A 246 13.13 6.47 16.57
CA LEU A 246 13.48 5.65 15.42
C LEU A 246 14.48 4.56 15.79
N GLU A 247 15.51 4.89 16.58
CA GLU A 247 16.50 3.90 17.08
C GLU A 247 15.83 2.77 17.84
N ASP A 248 14.94 3.10 18.79
CA ASP A 248 14.18 2.11 19.60
C ASP A 248 13.26 1.23 18.71
N LEU A 249 12.59 1.83 17.72
CA LEU A 249 11.74 1.11 16.75
C LEU A 249 12.55 0.14 15.89
N MET A 250 13.72 0.58 15.41
CA MET A 250 14.60 -0.25 14.59
C MET A 250 15.28 -1.36 15.42
N GLU A 251 15.65 -1.09 16.66
CA GLU A 251 16.14 -2.12 17.57
C GLU A 251 15.08 -3.21 17.81
N HIS A 252 13.82 -2.82 18.06
CA HIS A 252 12.70 -3.76 18.20
C HIS A 252 12.52 -4.64 16.93
N ASN A 253 12.66 -4.06 15.75
CA ASN A 253 12.58 -4.75 14.46
C ASN A 253 13.91 -5.42 14.06
N ARG A 254 14.92 -5.47 14.94
CA ARG A 254 16.25 -6.05 14.69
C ARG A 254 16.92 -5.52 13.42
N THR A 255 16.67 -4.26 13.09
CA THR A 255 17.20 -3.59 11.89
C THR A 255 18.31 -2.63 12.30
N PRO A 256 19.57 -2.87 11.90
CA PRO A 256 20.65 -1.91 12.16
C PRO A 256 20.36 -0.57 11.48
N LEU A 257 20.57 0.54 12.19
CA LEU A 257 20.38 1.91 11.64
C LEU A 257 21.18 2.15 10.37
N ALA A 258 22.39 1.62 10.28
CA ALA A 258 23.22 1.71 9.08
C ALA A 258 22.55 1.16 7.81
N ASN A 259 21.54 0.30 7.94
CA ASN A 259 20.79 -0.24 6.81
C ASN A 259 19.73 0.73 6.27
N ILE A 260 19.41 1.78 7.03
CA ILE A 260 18.36 2.75 6.70
C ILE A 260 18.87 4.20 6.68
N GLU A 261 20.15 4.43 6.95
CA GLU A 261 20.72 5.78 7.09
C GLU A 261 20.58 6.62 5.80
N ASP A 262 20.68 5.98 4.64
CA ASP A 262 20.53 6.62 3.32
C ASP A 262 19.12 6.42 2.71
N ASP A 263 18.16 5.87 3.46
CA ASP A 263 16.80 5.67 2.97
C ASP A 263 15.96 6.94 3.14
N GLU A 264 15.81 7.70 2.05
CA GLU A 264 15.06 8.96 2.01
C GLU A 264 13.56 8.79 2.34
N THR A 265 13.06 7.57 2.45
CA THR A 265 11.67 7.31 2.83
C THR A 265 11.44 7.38 4.34
N PHE A 266 12.51 7.47 5.16
CA PHE A 266 12.43 7.75 6.59
C PHE A 266 12.38 9.27 6.84
N TRP A 267 11.25 9.75 7.30
CA TRP A 267 11.03 11.16 7.66
C TRP A 267 11.01 11.29 9.17
N VAL A 268 12.08 11.82 9.72
CA VAL A 268 12.28 11.91 11.17
C VAL A 268 12.47 13.37 11.55
N GLY A 269 11.65 13.90 12.46
CA GLY A 269 11.73 15.31 12.81
C GLY A 269 10.53 15.82 13.59
N THR A 270 10.25 17.12 13.42
CA THR A 270 9.16 17.84 14.07
C THR A 270 7.88 17.85 13.23
N SER A 271 6.76 18.25 13.85
CA SER A 271 5.49 18.43 13.12
C SER A 271 5.58 19.49 12.03
N ASP A 272 6.35 20.56 12.24
CA ASP A 272 6.55 21.64 11.25
C ASP A 272 7.31 21.11 10.03
N GLU A 273 8.40 20.36 10.22
CA GLU A 273 9.16 19.73 9.13
C GLU A 273 8.31 18.73 8.34
N MET A 274 7.45 17.96 9.00
CA MET A 274 6.52 17.05 8.32
C MET A 274 5.48 17.81 7.52
N THR A 275 4.97 18.92 8.07
CA THR A 275 4.03 19.81 7.38
C THR A 275 4.64 20.39 6.10
N GLU A 276 5.84 20.98 6.18
CA GLU A 276 6.56 21.52 5.02
C GLU A 276 6.80 20.45 3.96
N ARG A 277 7.22 19.25 4.36
CA ARG A 277 7.47 18.13 3.46
C ARG A 277 6.19 17.70 2.74
N LEU A 278 5.08 17.52 3.45
CA LEU A 278 3.79 17.13 2.85
C LEU A 278 3.23 18.22 1.92
N LEU A 279 3.46 19.50 2.21
CA LEU A 279 3.11 20.60 1.31
C LEU A 279 3.85 20.48 -0.03
N ALA A 280 5.14 20.14 -0.01
CA ALA A 280 5.91 19.94 -1.25
C ALA A 280 5.37 18.77 -2.11
N TYR A 281 4.93 17.67 -1.49
CA TYR A 281 4.25 16.58 -2.22
C TYR A 281 2.90 17.01 -2.77
N ARG A 282 2.14 17.81 -2.02
CA ARG A 282 0.85 18.33 -2.47
C ARG A 282 0.98 19.25 -3.69
N GLU A 283 2.04 20.05 -3.78
CA GLU A 283 2.33 20.91 -4.95
C GLU A 283 2.52 20.10 -6.24
N VAL A 284 2.96 18.87 -6.15
CA VAL A 284 3.13 17.96 -7.30
C VAL A 284 1.98 16.95 -7.45
N GLY A 285 0.85 17.18 -6.77
CA GLY A 285 -0.39 16.43 -6.98
C GLY A 285 -0.57 15.19 -6.09
N PHE A 286 0.29 14.98 -5.08
CA PHE A 286 0.17 13.88 -4.12
C PHE A 286 -0.53 14.39 -2.85
N HIS A 287 -1.82 14.09 -2.72
CA HIS A 287 -2.66 14.53 -1.61
C HIS A 287 -2.88 13.46 -0.54
N THR A 288 -2.32 12.27 -0.72
CA THR A 288 -2.45 11.14 0.20
C THR A 288 -1.07 10.63 0.59
N VAL A 289 -0.80 10.55 1.89
CA VAL A 289 0.40 9.92 2.43
C VAL A 289 0.05 8.60 3.11
N LEU A 290 0.76 7.53 2.76
CA LEU A 290 0.66 6.22 3.39
C LEU A 290 1.85 6.05 4.32
N VAL A 291 1.59 6.18 5.62
CA VAL A 291 2.62 6.21 6.67
C VAL A 291 2.92 4.81 7.16
N GLU A 292 4.08 4.29 6.81
CA GLU A 292 4.57 3.00 7.30
C GLU A 292 4.98 3.11 8.78
N MET A 293 4.38 2.28 9.60
CA MET A 293 4.52 2.27 11.06
C MET A 293 5.11 0.95 11.54
N PRO A 294 6.42 0.93 11.89
CA PRO A 294 7.04 -0.22 12.53
C PRO A 294 6.38 -0.58 13.87
N ALA A 295 6.27 -1.89 14.18
CA ALA A 295 5.95 -2.29 15.54
C ALA A 295 7.04 -1.79 16.53
N PRO A 296 6.69 -1.43 17.78
CA PRO A 296 5.40 -1.58 18.47
C PRO A 296 4.41 -0.43 18.23
N TYR A 297 4.48 0.26 17.12
CA TYR A 297 3.57 1.32 16.64
C TYR A 297 3.58 2.56 17.53
N ASP A 298 4.35 3.54 17.12
CA ASP A 298 4.55 4.80 17.84
C ASP A 298 3.27 5.65 17.90
N ARG A 299 2.61 5.62 19.03
CA ARG A 299 1.32 6.27 19.26
C ARG A 299 1.41 7.80 19.16
N GLU A 300 2.50 8.41 19.64
CA GLU A 300 2.65 9.86 19.59
C GLU A 300 2.75 10.37 18.17
N THR A 301 3.48 9.67 17.29
CA THR A 301 3.50 10.00 15.87
C THR A 301 2.11 9.85 15.25
N MET A 302 1.36 8.78 15.59
CA MET A 302 -0.01 8.61 15.11
C MET A 302 -0.91 9.79 15.48
N ASP A 303 -0.84 10.24 16.71
CA ASP A 303 -1.65 11.37 17.22
C ASP A 303 -1.23 12.68 16.53
N LYS A 304 0.07 12.99 16.49
CA LYS A 304 0.61 14.24 15.90
C LYS A 304 0.28 14.36 14.41
N LEU A 305 0.28 13.25 13.66
CA LEU A 305 -0.09 13.26 12.24
C LEU A 305 -1.51 13.75 12.01
N VAL A 306 -2.46 13.32 12.82
CA VAL A 306 -3.87 13.66 12.65
C VAL A 306 -4.25 14.98 13.36
N GLU A 307 -3.73 15.20 14.57
CA GLU A 307 -4.12 16.32 15.40
C GLU A 307 -3.36 17.62 15.10
N VAL A 308 -2.14 17.51 14.55
CA VAL A 308 -1.27 18.66 14.32
C VAL A 308 -0.93 18.84 12.84
N VAL A 309 -0.36 17.81 12.21
CA VAL A 309 0.17 17.91 10.84
C VAL A 309 -0.95 18.06 9.81
N ARG A 310 -1.97 17.21 9.85
CA ARG A 310 -3.11 17.31 8.91
C ARG A 310 -3.77 18.68 8.93
N PRO A 311 -4.18 19.26 10.10
CA PRO A 311 -4.77 20.59 10.13
C PRO A 311 -3.83 21.69 9.63
N ALA A 312 -2.51 21.58 9.90
CA ALA A 312 -1.52 22.53 9.42
C ALA A 312 -1.40 22.51 7.90
N VAL A 313 -1.31 21.33 7.29
CA VAL A 313 -1.28 21.17 5.82
C VAL A 313 -2.57 21.69 5.19
N ASP A 314 -3.74 21.37 5.74
CA ASP A 314 -5.04 21.78 5.19
C ASP A 314 -5.28 23.29 5.30
N SER A 315 -4.71 23.94 6.33
CA SER A 315 -4.84 25.39 6.53
C SER A 315 -3.87 26.23 5.69
N ALA A 316 -2.79 25.64 5.21
CA ALA A 316 -1.78 26.31 4.37
C ALA A 316 -2.21 26.47 2.88
N SER A 317 -3.49 26.35 2.60
CA SER A 317 -4.07 26.26 1.25
C SER A 317 -4.57 27.59 0.72
#